data_8532804d5369016319b5a6b3801b196f
#
_entry.id   8532804d5369016319b5a6b3801b196f
#
_cell.length_a   1.000
_cell.length_b   1.000
_cell.length_c   1.000
_cell.angle_alpha   90.00
_cell.angle_beta   90.00
_cell.angle_gamma   90.00
#
_symmetry.space_group_name_H-M   'P 1'
#
loop_
_entity.id
_entity.type
_entity.pdbx_description
1 polymer ?
#
loop_
_entity_poly.entity_id
_entity_poly.type
_entity_poly.pdbx_seq_one_letter_code
_entity_poly.pdbx_strand_id
1 'polypeptide(L)'
;MKDRRDFIIAKAMELYATKGYSNVSITDLQLTLDMGRGTLYYYFKNQDELFEVCMDKYFIQPKMKLFQLPEDITVETMIHTMLGYIHSLEEVLQTWENKNANTSNVVNLMFTAYNRFPSLYHKANRLYVTEVELWKRALRNSVRAGVVRSDVDINTLAMMFTHIKDAYDAGRTGVAMDFTMFPKQYNYLYQLIKVQPADKA
;
A
#
# COMPACT_ATOMS: atom_id res chain seq x y z
N MET A 1 -7.48 -16.47 -21.75
CA MET A 1 -6.76 -17.08 -20.59
C MET A 1 -6.29 -16.06 -19.56
N LYS A 2 -5.65 -14.94 -19.94
CA LYS A 2 -5.21 -13.87 -19.01
C LYS A 2 -6.39 -13.28 -18.25
N ASP A 3 -7.48 -13.00 -18.92
CA ASP A 3 -8.73 -12.44 -18.37
C ASP A 3 -9.34 -13.33 -17.27
N ARG A 4 -9.36 -14.67 -17.47
CA ARG A 4 -9.92 -15.60 -16.48
C ARG A 4 -9.07 -15.70 -15.21
N ARG A 5 -7.75 -15.68 -15.34
CA ARG A 5 -6.83 -15.69 -14.19
C ARG A 5 -6.96 -14.40 -13.39
N ASP A 6 -7.08 -13.26 -14.04
CA ASP A 6 -7.27 -11.95 -13.40
C ASP A 6 -8.63 -11.87 -12.69
N PHE A 7 -9.68 -12.45 -13.26
CA PHE A 7 -10.98 -12.60 -12.61
C PHE A 7 -10.90 -13.43 -11.31
N ILE A 8 -10.21 -14.58 -11.35
CA ILE A 8 -10.01 -15.42 -10.15
C ILE A 8 -9.31 -14.61 -9.05
N ILE A 9 -8.22 -13.91 -9.39
CA ILE A 9 -7.45 -13.11 -8.43
C ILE A 9 -8.34 -12.01 -7.81
N ALA A 10 -9.15 -11.31 -8.61
CA ALA A 10 -10.00 -10.23 -8.13
C ALA A 10 -11.06 -10.73 -7.15
N LYS A 11 -11.80 -11.77 -7.51
CA LYS A 11 -12.85 -12.34 -6.65
C LYS A 11 -12.29 -13.05 -5.42
N ALA A 12 -11.14 -13.71 -5.52
CA ALA A 12 -10.46 -14.30 -4.38
C ALA A 12 -9.97 -13.22 -3.40
N MET A 13 -9.42 -12.10 -3.89
CA MET A 13 -8.98 -11.00 -3.05
C MET A 13 -10.14 -10.38 -2.27
N GLU A 14 -11.29 -10.14 -2.91
CA GLU A 14 -12.51 -9.66 -2.26
C GLU A 14 -13.00 -10.65 -1.17
N LEU A 15 -12.97 -11.96 -1.46
CA LEU A 15 -13.35 -12.99 -0.51
C LEU A 15 -12.40 -13.02 0.70
N TYR A 16 -11.09 -12.93 0.48
CA TYR A 16 -10.10 -12.84 1.56
C TYR A 16 -10.29 -11.58 2.40
N ALA A 17 -10.57 -10.44 1.77
CA ALA A 17 -10.83 -9.19 2.48
C ALA A 17 -12.14 -9.21 3.27
N THR A 18 -13.07 -10.08 2.92
CA THR A 18 -14.35 -10.24 3.63
C THR A 18 -14.25 -11.20 4.82
N LYS A 19 -13.61 -12.36 4.61
CA LYS A 19 -13.60 -13.48 5.59
C LYS A 19 -12.27 -13.61 6.34
N GLY A 20 -11.20 -12.98 5.85
CA GLY A 20 -9.83 -13.27 6.29
C GLY A 20 -9.27 -14.56 5.66
N TYR A 21 -7.95 -14.61 5.45
CA TYR A 21 -7.29 -15.73 4.78
C TYR A 21 -7.59 -17.10 5.42
N SER A 22 -7.50 -17.20 6.75
CA SER A 22 -7.63 -18.47 7.48
C SER A 22 -9.07 -19.05 7.48
N ASN A 23 -10.05 -18.20 7.19
CA ASN A 23 -11.46 -18.59 7.19
C ASN A 23 -12.00 -18.87 5.78
N VAL A 24 -11.14 -18.77 4.75
CA VAL A 24 -11.52 -19.10 3.37
C VAL A 24 -11.07 -20.51 3.06
N SER A 25 -12.02 -21.38 2.70
CA SER A 25 -11.74 -22.73 2.21
C SER A 25 -11.70 -22.81 0.70
N ILE A 26 -11.17 -23.92 0.17
CA ILE A 26 -11.25 -24.20 -1.28
C ILE A 26 -12.71 -24.27 -1.76
N THR A 27 -13.61 -24.76 -0.94
CA THR A 27 -15.05 -24.81 -1.25
C THR A 27 -15.63 -23.41 -1.35
N ASP A 28 -15.26 -22.48 -0.44
CA ASP A 28 -15.68 -21.08 -0.54
C ASP A 28 -15.20 -20.44 -1.86
N LEU A 29 -13.95 -20.69 -2.24
CA LEU A 29 -13.40 -20.20 -3.51
C LEU A 29 -14.17 -20.77 -4.71
N GLN A 30 -14.48 -22.06 -4.71
CA GLN A 30 -15.25 -22.70 -5.78
C GLN A 30 -16.64 -22.08 -5.93
N LEU A 31 -17.35 -21.89 -4.81
CA LEU A 31 -18.68 -21.27 -4.80
C LEU A 31 -18.65 -19.82 -5.27
N THR A 32 -17.68 -19.03 -4.76
CA THR A 32 -17.54 -17.59 -5.13
C THR A 32 -17.17 -17.41 -6.59
N LEU A 33 -16.37 -18.33 -7.16
CA LEU A 33 -15.86 -18.24 -8.53
C LEU A 33 -16.76 -18.94 -9.55
N ASP A 34 -17.78 -19.66 -9.08
CA ASP A 34 -18.58 -20.59 -9.91
C ASP A 34 -17.69 -21.51 -10.75
N MET A 35 -16.76 -22.19 -10.07
CA MET A 35 -15.75 -23.04 -10.72
C MET A 35 -15.59 -24.38 -10.02
N GLY A 36 -15.39 -25.43 -10.82
CA GLY A 36 -14.97 -26.72 -10.30
C GLY A 36 -13.54 -26.68 -9.74
N ARG A 37 -13.27 -27.57 -8.78
CA ARG A 37 -11.95 -27.70 -8.12
C ARG A 37 -10.80 -27.87 -9.13
N GLY A 38 -10.98 -28.71 -10.16
CA GLY A 38 -9.97 -28.93 -11.18
C GLY A 38 -9.63 -27.66 -11.98
N THR A 39 -10.63 -26.81 -12.25
CA THR A 39 -10.41 -25.53 -12.92
C THR A 39 -9.59 -24.57 -12.07
N LEU A 40 -9.86 -24.49 -10.77
CA LEU A 40 -9.08 -23.64 -9.87
C LEU A 40 -7.61 -24.10 -9.79
N TYR A 41 -7.38 -25.42 -9.65
CA TYR A 41 -6.03 -25.99 -9.59
C TYR A 41 -5.27 -25.94 -10.93
N TYR A 42 -5.93 -25.72 -12.03
CA TYR A 42 -5.29 -25.44 -13.31
C TYR A 42 -4.55 -24.08 -13.29
N TYR A 43 -5.10 -23.07 -12.57
CA TYR A 43 -4.51 -21.74 -12.49
C TYR A 43 -3.55 -21.55 -11.30
N PHE A 44 -3.80 -22.23 -10.19
CA PHE A 44 -3.05 -22.08 -8.92
C PHE A 44 -2.86 -23.44 -8.25
N LYS A 45 -1.65 -23.78 -7.86
CA LYS A 45 -1.31 -25.07 -7.23
C LYS A 45 -2.08 -25.32 -5.93
N ASN A 46 -2.31 -24.26 -5.16
CA ASN A 46 -2.99 -24.30 -3.88
C ASN A 46 -3.52 -22.91 -3.50
N GLN A 47 -4.19 -22.83 -2.36
CA GLN A 47 -4.73 -21.58 -1.84
C GLN A 47 -3.63 -20.60 -1.45
N ASP A 48 -2.49 -21.06 -0.95
CA ASP A 48 -1.37 -20.23 -0.56
C ASP A 48 -0.81 -19.46 -1.76
N GLU A 49 -0.60 -20.12 -2.89
CA GLU A 49 -0.16 -19.48 -4.14
C GLU A 49 -1.17 -18.44 -4.63
N LEU A 50 -2.47 -18.75 -4.61
CA LEU A 50 -3.50 -17.78 -4.99
C LEU A 50 -3.46 -16.56 -4.08
N PHE A 51 -3.34 -16.75 -2.77
CA PHE A 51 -3.27 -15.66 -1.80
C PHE A 51 -2.00 -14.81 -2.00
N GLU A 52 -0.82 -15.44 -2.15
CA GLU A 52 0.42 -14.71 -2.44
C GLU A 52 0.29 -13.86 -3.71
N VAL A 53 -0.31 -14.40 -4.77
CA VAL A 53 -0.53 -13.66 -6.02
C VAL A 53 -1.52 -12.50 -5.82
N CYS A 54 -2.57 -12.68 -5.03
CA CYS A 54 -3.49 -11.60 -4.68
C CYS A 54 -2.75 -10.47 -3.95
N MET A 55 -2.00 -10.80 -2.91
CA MET A 55 -1.25 -9.81 -2.12
C MET A 55 -0.18 -9.10 -2.95
N ASP A 56 0.54 -9.83 -3.80
CA ASP A 56 1.53 -9.26 -4.71
C ASP A 56 0.87 -8.25 -5.67
N LYS A 57 -0.22 -8.65 -6.34
CA LYS A 57 -0.91 -7.82 -7.34
C LYS A 57 -1.47 -6.53 -6.76
N TYR A 58 -2.11 -6.60 -5.58
CA TYR A 58 -2.84 -5.46 -5.03
C TYR A 58 -2.00 -4.55 -4.13
N PHE A 59 -0.94 -5.05 -3.49
CA PHE A 59 -0.18 -4.28 -2.51
C PHE A 59 1.31 -4.11 -2.83
N ILE A 60 1.93 -5.08 -3.50
CA ILE A 60 3.36 -5.02 -3.83
C ILE A 60 3.58 -4.31 -5.17
N GLN A 61 2.95 -4.81 -6.25
CA GLN A 61 3.17 -4.30 -7.60
C GLN A 61 2.84 -2.80 -7.77
N PRO A 62 1.75 -2.24 -7.19
CA PRO A 62 1.50 -0.81 -7.28
C PRO A 62 2.61 0.04 -6.68
N LYS A 63 3.20 -0.41 -5.56
CA LYS A 63 4.34 0.26 -4.93
C LYS A 63 5.65 0.15 -5.72
N MET A 64 5.79 -0.83 -6.59
CA MET A 64 7.01 -0.98 -7.40
C MET A 64 7.28 0.22 -8.32
N LYS A 65 6.27 1.03 -8.63
CA LYS A 65 6.43 2.30 -9.36
C LYS A 65 7.35 3.28 -8.63
N LEU A 66 7.47 3.20 -7.31
CA LEU A 66 8.41 4.03 -6.54
C LEU A 66 9.88 3.85 -6.96
N PHE A 67 10.26 2.66 -7.45
CA PHE A 67 11.63 2.42 -7.92
C PHE A 67 11.98 3.14 -9.24
N GLN A 68 10.96 3.71 -9.90
CA GLN A 68 11.11 4.42 -11.20
C GLN A 68 11.19 5.94 -11.03
N LEU A 69 11.18 6.44 -9.79
CA LEU A 69 11.24 7.87 -9.52
C LEU A 69 12.64 8.45 -9.87
N PRO A 70 12.70 9.65 -10.45
CA PRO A 70 13.93 10.25 -10.89
C PRO A 70 14.84 10.67 -9.73
N GLU A 71 16.12 10.90 -10.01
CA GLU A 71 17.11 11.28 -9.00
C GLU A 71 16.86 12.67 -8.40
N ASP A 72 16.25 13.58 -9.15
CA ASP A 72 15.95 14.96 -8.75
C ASP A 72 14.59 15.13 -8.07
N ILE A 73 13.98 14.02 -7.62
CA ILE A 73 12.68 14.04 -6.95
C ILE A 73 12.67 15.03 -5.76
N THR A 74 11.59 15.79 -5.65
CA THR A 74 11.31 16.73 -4.56
C THR A 74 10.32 16.19 -3.55
N VAL A 75 10.21 16.85 -2.38
CA VAL A 75 9.18 16.49 -1.37
C VAL A 75 7.77 16.58 -1.98
N GLU A 76 7.49 17.62 -2.77
CA GLU A 76 6.20 17.82 -3.40
C GLU A 76 5.85 16.68 -4.39
N THR A 77 6.81 16.31 -5.26
CA THR A 77 6.64 15.18 -6.17
C THR A 77 6.44 13.86 -5.42
N MET A 78 7.18 13.67 -4.32
CA MET A 78 7.04 12.46 -3.51
C MET A 78 5.67 12.39 -2.82
N ILE A 79 5.17 13.51 -2.27
CA ILE A 79 3.80 13.59 -1.70
C ILE A 79 2.78 13.22 -2.78
N HIS A 80 2.85 13.83 -3.95
CA HIS A 80 1.93 13.54 -5.06
C HIS A 80 1.94 12.05 -5.43
N THR A 81 3.12 11.44 -5.51
CA THR A 81 3.28 10.02 -5.82
C THR A 81 2.64 9.13 -4.75
N MET A 82 2.86 9.46 -3.47
CA MET A 82 2.28 8.69 -2.36
C MET A 82 0.76 8.82 -2.29
N LEU A 83 0.23 10.02 -2.53
CA LEU A 83 -1.23 10.23 -2.60
C LEU A 83 -1.85 9.48 -3.79
N GLY A 84 -1.19 9.43 -4.93
CA GLY A 84 -1.61 8.61 -6.08
C GLY A 84 -1.65 7.11 -5.75
N TYR A 85 -0.67 6.60 -5.01
CA TYR A 85 -0.68 5.22 -4.53
C TYR A 85 -1.84 4.96 -3.56
N ILE A 86 -2.06 5.83 -2.58
CA ILE A 86 -3.15 5.72 -1.61
C ILE A 86 -4.51 5.74 -2.33
N HIS A 87 -4.69 6.65 -3.27
CA HIS A 87 -5.90 6.73 -4.07
C HIS A 87 -6.16 5.45 -4.88
N SER A 88 -5.13 4.85 -5.46
CA SER A 88 -5.28 3.58 -6.18
C SER A 88 -5.74 2.42 -5.27
N LEU A 89 -5.36 2.43 -3.99
CA LEU A 89 -5.87 1.45 -3.02
C LEU A 89 -7.34 1.71 -2.67
N GLU A 90 -7.71 2.97 -2.49
CA GLU A 90 -9.09 3.38 -2.23
C GLU A 90 -10.01 2.98 -3.40
N GLU A 91 -9.61 3.24 -4.64
CA GLU A 91 -10.35 2.82 -5.84
C GLU A 91 -10.59 1.31 -5.87
N VAL A 92 -9.56 0.49 -5.57
CA VAL A 92 -9.72 -0.97 -5.49
C VAL A 92 -10.77 -1.36 -4.46
N LEU A 93 -10.75 -0.76 -3.27
CA LEU A 93 -11.75 -1.04 -2.23
C LEU A 93 -13.17 -0.67 -2.64
N GLN A 94 -13.33 0.42 -3.41
CA GLN A 94 -14.63 0.85 -3.93
C GLN A 94 -15.20 -0.09 -5.00
N THR A 95 -14.36 -0.85 -5.72
CA THR A 95 -14.81 -1.83 -6.72
C THR A 95 -15.40 -3.10 -6.09
N TRP A 96 -15.19 -3.34 -4.80
CA TRP A 96 -15.68 -4.54 -4.15
C TRP A 96 -17.19 -4.47 -3.87
N GLU A 97 -17.89 -5.51 -4.27
CA GLU A 97 -19.35 -5.62 -4.12
C GLU A 97 -19.75 -5.86 -2.67
N ASN A 98 -18.90 -6.57 -1.91
CA ASN A 98 -19.17 -6.93 -0.53
C ASN A 98 -18.75 -5.81 0.43
N LYS A 99 -19.74 -5.17 1.03
CA LYS A 99 -19.53 -4.06 2.01
C LYS A 99 -18.82 -4.49 3.31
N ASN A 100 -18.70 -5.79 3.57
CA ASN A 100 -17.90 -6.31 4.70
C ASN A 100 -16.40 -6.35 4.38
N ALA A 101 -16.01 -6.24 3.11
CA ALA A 101 -14.62 -6.04 2.71
C ALA A 101 -14.24 -4.58 3.00
N ASN A 102 -13.46 -4.34 4.03
CA ASN A 102 -13.10 -3.00 4.49
C ASN A 102 -11.59 -2.87 4.72
N THR A 103 -11.12 -1.64 4.95
CA THR A 103 -9.71 -1.34 5.16
C THR A 103 -9.08 -2.07 6.34
N SER A 104 -9.81 -2.27 7.43
CA SER A 104 -9.29 -3.03 8.59
C SER A 104 -8.99 -4.48 8.23
N ASN A 105 -9.87 -5.12 7.47
CA ASN A 105 -9.66 -6.48 7.00
C ASN A 105 -8.45 -6.57 6.05
N VAL A 106 -8.28 -5.58 5.19
CA VAL A 106 -7.11 -5.50 4.29
C VAL A 106 -5.80 -5.37 5.08
N VAL A 107 -5.76 -4.53 6.12
CA VAL A 107 -4.58 -4.41 6.99
C VAL A 107 -4.29 -5.74 7.69
N ASN A 108 -5.32 -6.43 8.19
CA ASN A 108 -5.16 -7.76 8.78
C ASN A 108 -4.65 -8.81 7.77
N LEU A 109 -5.07 -8.72 6.50
CA LEU A 109 -4.51 -9.56 5.44
C LEU A 109 -3.03 -9.27 5.20
N MET A 110 -2.61 -8.00 5.23
CA MET A 110 -1.20 -7.63 5.10
C MET A 110 -0.37 -8.21 6.25
N PHE A 111 -0.82 -8.14 7.50
CA PHE A 111 -0.15 -8.80 8.63
C PHE A 111 -0.08 -10.31 8.45
N THR A 112 -1.17 -10.95 8.02
CA THR A 112 -1.21 -12.38 7.73
C THR A 112 -0.19 -12.74 6.64
N ALA A 113 -0.16 -11.96 5.56
CA ALA A 113 0.75 -12.16 4.44
C ALA A 113 2.22 -12.08 4.88
N TYR A 114 2.58 -11.06 5.65
CA TYR A 114 3.97 -10.85 6.07
C TYR A 114 4.43 -11.87 7.12
N ASN A 115 3.53 -12.31 7.99
CA ASN A 115 3.86 -13.32 9.00
C ASN A 115 3.95 -14.74 8.43
N ARG A 116 3.13 -15.07 7.42
CA ARG A 116 3.02 -16.43 6.89
C ARG A 116 3.89 -16.68 5.67
N PHE A 117 4.14 -15.65 4.84
CA PHE A 117 4.81 -15.78 3.55
C PHE A 117 6.10 -14.97 3.50
N PRO A 118 7.27 -15.61 3.74
CA PRO A 118 8.55 -14.91 3.74
C PRO A 118 8.85 -14.17 2.43
N SER A 119 8.38 -14.69 1.28
CA SER A 119 8.52 -14.04 -0.02
C SER A 119 7.85 -12.65 -0.05
N LEU A 120 6.65 -12.52 0.50
CA LEU A 120 5.92 -11.26 0.60
C LEU A 120 6.56 -10.33 1.62
N TYR A 121 6.97 -10.86 2.77
CA TYR A 121 7.70 -10.08 3.78
C TYR A 121 8.96 -9.43 3.19
N HIS A 122 9.81 -10.19 2.49
CA HIS A 122 11.04 -9.66 1.90
C HIS A 122 10.76 -8.59 0.83
N LYS A 123 9.72 -8.77 0.02
CA LYS A 123 9.30 -7.75 -0.96
C LYS A 123 8.82 -6.48 -0.27
N ALA A 124 7.94 -6.60 0.73
CA ALA A 124 7.40 -5.47 1.48
C ALA A 124 8.50 -4.71 2.23
N ASN A 125 9.42 -5.42 2.88
CA ASN A 125 10.54 -4.80 3.58
C ASN A 125 11.46 -4.02 2.62
N ARG A 126 11.76 -4.58 1.45
CA ARG A 126 12.55 -3.88 0.43
C ARG A 126 11.85 -2.60 -0.04
N LEU A 127 10.53 -2.68 -0.27
CA LEU A 127 9.74 -1.50 -0.65
C LEU A 127 9.75 -0.43 0.45
N TYR A 128 9.63 -0.83 1.70
CA TYR A 128 9.71 0.08 2.85
C TYR A 128 11.07 0.80 2.92
N VAL A 129 12.17 0.05 2.86
CA VAL A 129 13.53 0.63 2.87
C VAL A 129 13.72 1.59 1.69
N THR A 130 13.26 1.21 0.50
CA THR A 130 13.34 2.08 -0.69
C THR A 130 12.53 3.36 -0.50
N GLU A 131 11.34 3.27 0.05
CA GLU A 131 10.48 4.44 0.31
C GLU A 131 11.16 5.42 1.28
N VAL A 132 11.74 4.92 2.37
CA VAL A 132 12.48 5.77 3.32
C VAL A 132 13.66 6.49 2.63
N GLU A 133 14.42 5.79 1.80
CA GLU A 133 15.54 6.40 1.07
C GLU A 133 15.07 7.42 0.00
N LEU A 134 13.92 7.19 -0.63
CA LEU A 134 13.31 8.16 -1.54
C LEU A 134 12.88 9.42 -0.80
N TRP A 135 12.27 9.31 0.39
CA TRP A 135 11.95 10.47 1.22
C TRP A 135 13.20 11.25 1.62
N LYS A 136 14.27 10.57 2.04
CA LYS A 136 15.56 11.22 2.35
C LYS A 136 16.13 11.96 1.14
N ARG A 137 16.06 11.36 -0.05
CA ARG A 137 16.52 11.99 -1.31
C ARG A 137 15.68 13.23 -1.62
N ALA A 138 14.35 13.10 -1.58
CA ALA A 138 13.43 14.20 -1.84
C ALA A 138 13.67 15.39 -0.89
N LEU A 139 13.87 15.11 0.40
CA LEU A 139 14.19 16.12 1.40
C LEU A 139 15.53 16.81 1.11
N ARG A 140 16.61 16.04 0.84
CA ARG A 140 17.92 16.62 0.48
C ARG A 140 17.84 17.51 -0.76
N ASN A 141 17.13 17.07 -1.80
CA ASN A 141 16.96 17.85 -3.02
C ASN A 141 16.18 19.14 -2.75
N SER A 142 15.11 19.07 -1.95
CA SER A 142 14.30 20.24 -1.61
C SER A 142 15.04 21.24 -0.69
N VAL A 143 15.91 20.76 0.20
CA VAL A 143 16.82 21.62 0.99
C VAL A 143 17.83 22.32 0.07
N ARG A 144 18.48 21.58 -0.85
CA ARG A 144 19.42 22.18 -1.81
C ARG A 144 18.77 23.23 -2.72
N ALA A 145 17.49 23.03 -3.05
CA ALA A 145 16.71 23.98 -3.86
C ALA A 145 16.20 25.18 -3.04
N GLY A 146 16.46 25.24 -1.73
CA GLY A 146 15.98 26.31 -0.84
C GLY A 146 14.46 26.32 -0.65
N VAL A 147 13.79 25.20 -0.88
CA VAL A 147 12.33 25.04 -0.70
C VAL A 147 12.01 24.54 0.71
N VAL A 148 12.87 23.67 1.23
CA VAL A 148 12.81 23.16 2.61
C VAL A 148 13.93 23.78 3.42
N ARG A 149 13.68 24.11 4.69
CA ARG A 149 14.66 24.69 5.62
C ARG A 149 15.85 23.75 5.78
N SER A 150 17.04 24.33 5.97
CA SER A 150 18.30 23.58 6.08
C SER A 150 18.55 23.00 7.49
N ASP A 151 17.80 23.46 8.51
CA ASP A 151 17.94 23.07 9.91
C ASP A 151 17.12 21.81 10.29
N VAL A 152 16.50 21.13 9.31
CA VAL A 152 15.66 19.97 9.55
C VAL A 152 16.46 18.67 9.67
N ASP A 153 16.00 17.77 10.54
CA ASP A 153 16.52 16.40 10.59
C ASP A 153 15.87 15.55 9.48
N ILE A 154 16.64 15.32 8.41
CA ILE A 154 16.22 14.58 7.23
C ILE A 154 15.83 13.13 7.57
N ASN A 155 16.55 12.47 8.49
CA ASN A 155 16.25 11.08 8.83
C ASN A 155 14.93 10.97 9.57
N THR A 156 14.72 11.81 10.59
CA THR A 156 13.47 11.85 11.35
C THR A 156 12.29 12.20 10.45
N LEU A 157 12.41 13.23 9.61
CA LEU A 157 11.35 13.62 8.67
C LEU A 157 11.01 12.52 7.67
N ALA A 158 12.02 11.84 7.11
CA ALA A 158 11.77 10.72 6.19
C ALA A 158 10.93 9.63 6.84
N MET A 159 11.22 9.29 8.10
CA MET A 159 10.42 8.34 8.88
C MET A 159 9.00 8.88 9.14
N MET A 160 8.84 10.16 9.52
CA MET A 160 7.53 10.76 9.74
C MET A 160 6.67 10.71 8.47
N PHE A 161 7.21 11.10 7.31
CA PHE A 161 6.50 11.00 6.03
C PHE A 161 6.14 9.56 5.66
N THR A 162 7.04 8.61 5.88
CA THR A 162 6.79 7.19 5.59
C THR A 162 5.63 6.64 6.43
N HIS A 163 5.54 7.04 7.70
CA HIS A 163 4.56 6.50 8.66
C HIS A 163 3.21 7.19 8.63
N ILE A 164 3.02 8.30 7.89
CA ILE A 164 1.70 8.96 7.74
C ILE A 164 0.60 7.95 7.34
N LYS A 165 0.93 6.98 6.47
CA LYS A 165 -0.02 5.97 6.00
C LYS A 165 0.00 4.68 6.83
N ASP A 166 0.63 4.67 7.99
CA ASP A 166 0.69 3.48 8.82
C ASP A 166 -0.69 3.18 9.41
N ALA A 167 -1.24 2.05 9.00
CA ALA A 167 -2.60 1.64 9.33
C ALA A 167 -2.66 0.62 10.47
N TYR A 168 -1.61 0.54 11.28
CA TYR A 168 -1.50 -0.47 12.33
C TYR A 168 -2.72 -0.51 13.26
N ASP A 169 -3.19 0.66 13.69
CA ASP A 169 -4.35 0.75 14.59
C ASP A 169 -5.66 0.34 13.90
N ALA A 170 -5.82 0.64 12.61
CA ALA A 170 -7.00 0.21 11.87
C ALA A 170 -7.16 -1.33 11.86
N GLY A 171 -6.07 -2.06 11.69
CA GLY A 171 -6.09 -3.52 11.76
C GLY A 171 -6.45 -4.08 13.14
N ARG A 172 -6.05 -3.41 14.22
CA ARG A 172 -6.30 -3.84 15.61
C ARG A 172 -7.67 -3.46 16.14
N THR A 173 -8.12 -2.25 15.82
CA THR A 173 -9.32 -1.67 16.43
C THR A 173 -10.58 -1.88 15.60
N GLY A 174 -10.45 -2.32 14.35
CA GLY A 174 -11.55 -2.43 13.40
C GLY A 174 -12.06 -1.06 12.90
N VAL A 175 -11.40 0.03 13.26
CA VAL A 175 -11.74 1.37 12.77
C VAL A 175 -11.29 1.50 11.33
N ALA A 176 -12.19 1.92 10.44
CA ALA A 176 -11.87 2.14 9.04
C ALA A 176 -10.85 3.29 8.89
N MET A 177 -9.94 3.15 7.93
CA MET A 177 -9.01 4.23 7.58
C MET A 177 -9.77 5.40 6.97
N ASP A 178 -9.49 6.61 7.46
CA ASP A 178 -9.98 7.84 6.85
C ASP A 178 -9.00 8.34 5.78
N PHE A 179 -9.28 7.97 4.54
CA PHE A 179 -8.45 8.37 3.39
C PHE A 179 -8.36 9.88 3.21
N THR A 180 -9.32 10.66 3.72
CA THR A 180 -9.31 12.13 3.61
C THR A 180 -8.24 12.79 4.49
N MET A 181 -7.72 12.07 5.47
CA MET A 181 -6.69 12.58 6.37
C MET A 181 -5.28 12.54 5.77
N PHE A 182 -4.98 11.61 4.86
CA PHE A 182 -3.63 11.50 4.30
C PHE A 182 -3.16 12.78 3.57
N PRO A 183 -3.94 13.37 2.65
CA PRO A 183 -3.53 14.63 2.02
C PRO A 183 -3.30 15.75 3.04
N LYS A 184 -4.14 15.82 4.07
CA LYS A 184 -4.02 16.85 5.14
C LYS A 184 -2.73 16.65 5.93
N GLN A 185 -2.40 15.42 6.34
CA GLN A 185 -1.20 15.10 7.11
C GLN A 185 0.08 15.35 6.30
N TYR A 186 0.15 14.87 5.04
CA TYR A 186 1.27 15.13 4.15
C TYR A 186 1.49 16.63 3.94
N ASN A 187 0.44 17.37 3.60
CA ASN A 187 0.53 18.79 3.36
C ASN A 187 0.90 19.56 4.64
N TYR A 188 0.31 19.22 5.78
CA TYR A 188 0.63 19.88 7.04
C TYR A 188 2.10 19.70 7.41
N LEU A 189 2.62 18.46 7.37
CA LEU A 189 4.02 18.19 7.65
C LEU A 189 4.94 18.95 6.69
N TYR A 190 4.58 19.01 5.39
CA TYR A 190 5.35 19.78 4.40
C TYR A 190 5.36 21.28 4.69
N GLN A 191 4.22 21.89 5.08
CA GLN A 191 4.15 23.30 5.42
C GLN A 191 5.01 23.65 6.64
N LEU A 192 5.16 22.76 7.62
CA LEU A 192 6.01 22.97 8.79
C LEU A 192 7.51 23.07 8.45
N ILE A 193 7.96 22.48 7.36
CA ILE A 193 9.37 22.43 6.97
C ILE A 193 9.70 23.34 5.79
N LYS A 194 8.70 23.89 5.12
CA LYS A 194 8.88 24.77 3.96
C LYS A 194 9.47 26.11 4.40
N VAL A 195 10.41 26.63 3.60
CA VAL A 195 10.93 27.99 3.82
C VAL A 195 9.80 29.00 3.70
N GLN A 196 9.60 29.80 4.72
CA GLN A 196 8.56 30.83 4.73
C GLN A 196 9.08 32.10 4.03
N PRO A 197 8.20 32.94 3.44
CA PRO A 197 8.61 34.20 2.82
C PRO A 197 9.40 35.11 3.74
N ALA A 198 9.10 35.10 5.06
CA ALA A 198 9.80 35.89 6.09
C ALA A 198 11.23 35.39 6.35
N ASP A 199 11.58 34.15 6.00
CA ASP A 199 12.91 33.58 6.22
C ASP A 199 13.91 34.00 5.09
N LYS A 200 13.43 34.74 4.07
CA LYS A 200 14.22 35.23 2.93
C LYS A 200 14.66 36.68 3.06
N ALA A 201 14.29 37.34 4.13
CA ALA A 201 14.67 38.75 4.47
C ALA A 201 15.89 38.77 5.40
#